data_bd179ca1dbcc0472e09608bfffce0d87
#
_entry.id   bd179ca1dbcc0472e09608bfffce0d87
#
_cell.length_a   1.000
_cell.length_b   1.000
_cell.length_c   1.000
_cell.angle_alpha   90.00
_cell.angle_beta   90.00
_cell.angle_gamma   90.00
#
_symmetry.space_group_name_H-M   'P 1'
#
loop_
_entity.id
_entity.type
_entity.pdbx_description
1 polymer ?
#
loop_
_entity_poly.entity_id
_entity_poly.type
_entity_poly.pdbx_seq_one_letter_code
_entity_poly.pdbx_strand_id
1 'polypeptide(L)'
;MVKEMDLSIARFIREQWEREEEEERERLRKQYDPKERITYTLEELIEGIRSGKQYLYTLRMEFEPRQLLEGRFTIPYIKDFFDVEDDRPESLLLASNKRKVTMTFSDSPCKKVRQPLEQWIAQTREAVKEFHWHMKPERKKSMGNMEYFSFVMPTAEGKLYNVMFRFQKGERLYVGAMNCPEEERKGMGLLLEAMVYVIDEMNC
;
A
#
# COMPACT_ATOMS: atom_id res chain seq x y z
N MET A 1 1.69 -40.58 45.04
CA MET A 1 0.54 -39.67 44.91
C MET A 1 0.89 -38.21 45.25
N VAL A 2 1.46 -37.90 46.42
CA VAL A 2 1.81 -36.50 46.83
C VAL A 2 2.85 -35.85 45.87
N LYS A 3 3.93 -36.57 45.48
CA LYS A 3 4.98 -36.07 44.59
C LYS A 3 4.52 -35.73 43.15
N GLU A 4 3.51 -36.43 42.63
CA GLU A 4 2.97 -36.12 41.25
C GLU A 4 2.07 -34.91 41.25
N MET A 5 1.37 -34.64 42.34
CA MET A 5 0.54 -33.45 42.52
C MET A 5 1.39 -32.19 42.64
N ASP A 6 2.53 -32.24 43.36
CA ASP A 6 3.48 -31.11 43.47
C ASP A 6 4.11 -30.75 42.10
N LEU A 7 4.41 -31.74 41.27
CA LEU A 7 4.95 -31.54 39.92
C LEU A 7 3.94 -30.91 38.98
N SER A 8 2.67 -31.29 39.07
CA SER A 8 1.61 -30.72 38.24
C SER A 8 1.29 -29.27 38.62
N ILE A 9 1.32 -28.94 39.89
CA ILE A 9 1.15 -27.56 40.41
C ILE A 9 2.34 -26.67 39.97
N ALA A 10 3.56 -27.17 40.10
CA ALA A 10 4.75 -26.44 39.68
C ALA A 10 4.75 -26.18 38.15
N ARG A 11 4.30 -27.14 37.37
CA ARG A 11 4.15 -26.96 35.91
C ARG A 11 3.09 -25.92 35.57
N PHE A 12 1.92 -25.98 36.25
CA PHE A 12 0.84 -25.01 36.03
C PHE A 12 1.27 -23.59 36.38
N ILE A 13 2.00 -23.39 37.51
CA ILE A 13 2.52 -22.09 37.91
C ILE A 13 3.52 -21.56 36.88
N ARG A 14 4.40 -22.44 36.35
CA ARG A 14 5.36 -22.06 35.32
C ARG A 14 4.67 -21.61 34.02
N GLU A 15 3.66 -22.37 33.56
CA GLU A 15 2.88 -22.05 32.36
C GLU A 15 2.09 -20.73 32.52
N GLN A 16 1.66 -20.39 33.73
CA GLN A 16 1.02 -19.09 34.03
C GLN A 16 2.04 -17.95 33.94
N TRP A 17 3.23 -18.09 34.52
CA TRP A 17 4.26 -17.08 34.49
C TRP A 17 4.78 -16.84 33.06
N GLU A 18 5.00 -17.89 32.29
CA GLU A 18 5.42 -17.77 30.89
C GLU A 18 4.37 -17.01 30.06
N ARG A 19 3.08 -17.22 30.33
CA ARG A 19 1.97 -16.51 29.69
C ARG A 19 1.93 -15.04 30.08
N GLU A 20 2.04 -14.74 31.37
CA GLU A 20 2.07 -13.36 31.88
C GLU A 20 3.29 -12.59 31.36
N GLU A 21 4.47 -13.21 31.28
CA GLU A 21 5.66 -12.59 30.67
C GLU A 21 5.47 -12.34 29.17
N GLU A 22 4.83 -13.23 28.45
CA GLU A 22 4.58 -13.09 27.02
C GLU A 22 3.56 -11.97 26.76
N GLU A 23 2.48 -11.90 27.54
CA GLU A 23 1.50 -10.81 27.50
C GLU A 23 2.12 -9.44 27.84
N GLU A 24 3.00 -9.39 28.83
CA GLU A 24 3.69 -8.16 29.19
C GLU A 24 4.71 -7.74 28.13
N ARG A 25 5.45 -8.68 27.55
CA ARG A 25 6.34 -8.42 26.39
C ARG A 25 5.56 -7.91 25.19
N GLU A 26 4.40 -8.47 24.92
CA GLU A 26 3.54 -8.03 23.81
C GLU A 26 2.95 -6.65 24.08
N ARG A 27 2.54 -6.36 25.31
CA ARG A 27 2.09 -5.03 25.76
C ARG A 27 3.20 -3.99 25.64
N LEU A 28 4.43 -4.32 26.07
CA LEU A 28 5.59 -3.45 25.95
C LEU A 28 5.98 -3.24 24.49
N ARG A 29 5.92 -4.27 23.64
CA ARG A 29 6.12 -4.15 22.19
C ARG A 29 5.13 -3.17 21.57
N LYS A 30 3.84 -3.32 21.86
CA LYS A 30 2.79 -2.39 21.38
C LYS A 30 3.02 -0.97 21.91
N GLN A 31 3.42 -0.81 23.16
CA GLN A 31 3.70 0.48 23.79
C GLN A 31 4.94 1.18 23.18
N TYR A 32 5.90 0.41 22.65
CA TYR A 32 7.13 0.92 22.05
C TYR A 32 7.17 0.75 20.53
N ASP A 33 6.06 0.34 19.88
CA ASP A 33 6.02 0.25 18.43
C ASP A 33 6.06 1.67 17.83
N PRO A 34 7.12 2.01 17.07
CA PRO A 34 7.22 3.29 16.38
C PRO A 34 6.01 3.61 15.50
N LYS A 35 5.33 2.58 14.97
CA LYS A 35 4.14 2.71 14.11
C LYS A 35 2.94 3.31 14.82
N GLU A 36 2.82 3.18 16.14
CA GLU A 36 1.72 3.77 16.91
C GLU A 36 1.99 5.22 17.31
N ARG A 37 3.25 5.66 17.31
CA ARG A 37 3.66 6.99 17.78
C ARG A 37 3.94 7.99 16.68
N ILE A 38 4.37 7.52 15.52
CA ILE A 38 4.70 8.37 14.39
C ILE A 38 3.47 8.47 13.49
N THR A 39 2.92 9.66 13.39
CA THR A 39 1.86 9.98 12.42
C THR A 39 2.47 10.79 11.29
N TYR A 40 2.09 10.46 10.07
CA TYR A 40 2.48 11.21 8.86
C TYR A 40 1.29 12.00 8.34
N THR A 41 1.56 13.18 7.83
CA THR A 41 0.60 13.90 7.00
C THR A 41 0.86 13.59 5.52
N LEU A 42 -0.17 13.78 4.70
CA LEU A 42 -0.03 13.58 3.25
C LEU A 42 0.99 14.57 2.66
N GLU A 43 0.96 15.80 3.14
CA GLU A 43 1.83 16.91 2.72
C GLU A 43 3.31 16.61 3.03
N GLU A 44 3.61 16.11 4.23
CA GLU A 44 4.98 15.71 4.60
C GLU A 44 5.51 14.60 3.71
N LEU A 45 4.68 13.61 3.38
CA LEU A 45 5.09 12.51 2.50
C LEU A 45 5.29 12.96 1.05
N ILE A 46 4.42 13.85 0.53
CA ILE A 46 4.59 14.45 -0.79
C ILE A 46 5.92 15.20 -0.87
N GLU A 47 6.23 16.04 0.13
CA GLU A 47 7.48 16.80 0.17
C GLU A 47 8.70 15.89 0.31
N GLY A 48 8.61 14.84 1.12
CA GLY A 48 9.66 13.82 1.23
C GLY A 48 9.94 13.13 -0.11
N ILE A 49 8.91 12.76 -0.87
CA ILE A 49 9.06 12.16 -2.20
C ILE A 49 9.70 13.17 -3.17
N ARG A 50 9.24 14.43 -3.20
CA ARG A 50 9.80 15.49 -4.04
C ARG A 50 11.28 15.77 -3.74
N SER A 51 11.66 15.75 -2.46
CA SER A 51 13.06 15.93 -2.04
C SER A 51 13.95 14.72 -2.36
N GLY A 52 13.36 13.62 -2.83
CA GLY A 52 14.05 12.38 -3.15
C GLY A 52 14.36 11.50 -1.94
N LYS A 53 13.91 11.87 -0.73
CA LYS A 53 14.19 11.10 0.50
C LYS A 53 13.02 11.18 1.48
N GLN A 54 12.59 10.01 1.98
CA GLN A 54 11.57 9.90 3.02
C GLN A 54 11.95 8.82 4.03
N TYR A 55 11.65 9.08 5.29
CA TYR A 55 11.69 8.08 6.33
C TYR A 55 10.27 7.62 6.65
N LEU A 56 10.04 6.31 6.54
CA LEU A 56 8.80 5.71 7.00
C LEU A 56 9.14 4.83 8.21
N TYR A 57 8.82 5.34 9.40
CA TYR A 57 9.30 4.78 10.68
C TYR A 57 10.84 4.71 10.71
N THR A 58 11.40 3.51 10.71
CA THR A 58 12.85 3.27 10.66
C THR A 58 13.38 3.01 9.24
N LEU A 59 12.48 2.96 8.25
CA LEU A 59 12.84 2.70 6.87
C LEU A 59 13.19 3.99 6.14
N ARG A 60 14.44 4.12 5.72
CA ARG A 60 14.85 5.15 4.77
C ARG A 60 14.51 4.72 3.35
N MET A 61 13.81 5.57 2.62
CA MET A 61 13.51 5.42 1.20
C MET A 61 14.15 6.54 0.42
N GLU A 62 14.71 6.19 -0.73
CA GLU A 62 15.22 7.15 -1.70
C GLU A 62 14.40 7.06 -2.97
N PHE A 63 13.99 8.22 -3.49
CA PHE A 63 13.15 8.34 -4.67
C PHE A 63 13.94 8.93 -5.83
N GLU A 64 13.69 8.41 -7.02
CA GLU A 64 14.19 9.00 -8.25
C GLU A 64 13.10 8.97 -9.33
N PRO A 65 13.04 9.97 -10.22
CA PRO A 65 12.18 9.92 -11.38
C PRO A 65 12.59 8.76 -12.29
N ARG A 66 11.66 7.84 -12.58
CA ARG A 66 11.90 6.75 -13.51
C ARG A 66 10.83 6.77 -14.61
N GLN A 67 11.30 6.80 -15.85
CA GLN A 67 10.43 6.68 -17.01
C GLN A 67 10.09 5.21 -17.28
N LEU A 68 8.82 4.94 -17.50
CA LEU A 68 8.22 3.63 -17.72
C LEU A 68 7.43 3.62 -19.04
N LEU A 69 6.99 2.42 -19.45
CA LEU A 69 6.12 2.25 -20.60
C LEU A 69 6.73 2.94 -21.85
N GLU A 70 8.01 2.61 -22.13
CA GLU A 70 8.80 3.22 -23.23
C GLU A 70 8.94 4.76 -23.14
N GLY A 71 9.06 5.28 -21.91
CA GLY A 71 9.27 6.70 -21.66
C GLY A 71 8.00 7.56 -21.66
N ARG A 72 6.82 6.95 -21.79
CA ARG A 72 5.54 7.68 -21.85
C ARG A 72 4.99 8.07 -20.48
N PHE A 73 5.48 7.45 -19.40
CA PHE A 73 4.98 7.60 -18.05
C PHE A 73 6.13 7.70 -17.06
N THR A 74 6.07 8.64 -16.12
CA THR A 74 7.10 8.85 -15.10
C THR A 74 6.53 8.62 -13.71
N ILE A 75 7.27 7.90 -12.86
CA ILE A 75 6.91 7.68 -11.46
C ILE A 75 8.05 8.09 -10.53
N PRO A 76 7.78 8.43 -9.26
CA PRO A 76 8.78 8.49 -8.20
C PRO A 76 9.14 7.05 -7.79
N TYR A 77 10.17 6.48 -8.42
CA TYR A 77 10.62 5.11 -8.18
C TYR A 77 11.39 5.02 -6.86
N ILE A 78 11.08 4.01 -6.04
CA ILE A 78 11.77 3.75 -4.76
C ILE A 78 12.96 2.84 -5.02
N LYS A 79 14.19 3.37 -4.82
CA LYS A 79 15.43 2.63 -5.03
C LYS A 79 15.54 1.42 -4.09
N ASP A 80 16.05 0.31 -4.60
CA ASP A 80 16.38 -0.91 -3.83
C ASP A 80 15.21 -1.44 -2.97
N PHE A 81 13.97 -1.10 -3.37
CA PHE A 81 12.77 -1.47 -2.62
C PHE A 81 12.09 -2.72 -3.18
N PHE A 82 12.11 -2.89 -4.50
CA PHE A 82 11.41 -3.96 -5.20
C PHE A 82 12.37 -5.12 -5.50
N ASP A 83 11.90 -6.33 -5.25
CA ASP A 83 12.61 -7.60 -5.53
C ASP A 83 12.00 -8.35 -6.72
N VAL A 84 10.86 -7.88 -7.24
CA VAL A 84 10.23 -8.35 -8.48
C VAL A 84 9.94 -7.16 -9.35
N GLU A 85 10.36 -7.27 -10.61
CA GLU A 85 10.07 -6.30 -11.67
C GLU A 85 9.75 -7.06 -12.96
N ASP A 86 8.55 -6.84 -13.52
CA ASP A 86 8.13 -7.36 -14.83
C ASP A 86 7.72 -6.17 -15.69
N ASP A 87 8.65 -5.71 -16.54
CA ASP A 87 8.48 -4.53 -17.41
C ASP A 87 8.16 -4.98 -18.82
N ARG A 88 6.97 -4.64 -19.28
CA ARG A 88 6.43 -4.90 -20.61
C ARG A 88 6.08 -3.60 -21.32
N PRO A 89 5.98 -3.58 -22.67
CA PRO A 89 5.67 -2.35 -23.42
C PRO A 89 4.40 -1.62 -22.95
N GLU A 90 3.40 -2.34 -22.46
CA GLU A 90 2.08 -1.79 -22.08
C GLU A 90 1.77 -1.92 -20.58
N SER A 91 2.64 -2.57 -19.80
CA SER A 91 2.40 -2.77 -18.36
C SER A 91 3.70 -2.97 -17.59
N LEU A 92 3.72 -2.50 -16.36
CA LEU A 92 4.79 -2.75 -15.40
C LEU A 92 4.20 -3.30 -14.11
N LEU A 93 4.85 -4.34 -13.57
CA LEU A 93 4.64 -4.84 -12.23
C LEU A 93 5.92 -4.63 -11.41
N LEU A 94 5.79 -3.99 -10.27
CA LEU A 94 6.81 -3.88 -9.22
C LEU A 94 6.27 -4.53 -7.95
N ALA A 95 7.03 -5.42 -7.32
CA ALA A 95 6.63 -6.00 -6.05
C ALA A 95 7.80 -6.10 -5.07
N SER A 96 7.50 -5.86 -3.80
CA SER A 96 8.39 -6.14 -2.68
C SER A 96 7.76 -7.23 -1.81
N ASN A 97 8.24 -8.47 -1.98
CA ASN A 97 7.75 -9.63 -1.24
C ASN A 97 7.97 -9.47 0.27
N LYS A 98 9.14 -8.94 0.65
CA LYS A 98 9.49 -8.69 2.05
C LYS A 98 8.53 -7.72 2.73
N ARG A 99 8.01 -6.72 1.99
CA ARG A 99 7.14 -5.66 2.53
C ARG A 99 5.69 -5.83 2.12
N LYS A 100 5.39 -6.83 1.30
CA LYS A 100 4.05 -7.11 0.76
C LYS A 100 3.44 -5.88 0.06
N VAL A 101 4.27 -5.13 -0.67
CA VAL A 101 3.85 -3.96 -1.47
C VAL A 101 3.90 -4.33 -2.93
N THR A 102 2.83 -4.03 -3.66
CA THR A 102 2.77 -4.24 -5.10
C THR A 102 2.31 -2.95 -5.78
N MET A 103 2.91 -2.65 -6.93
CA MET A 103 2.51 -1.55 -7.80
C MET A 103 2.40 -2.07 -9.23
N THR A 104 1.29 -1.82 -9.86
CA THR A 104 1.06 -2.12 -11.27
C THR A 104 0.70 -0.85 -12.02
N PHE A 105 1.26 -0.68 -13.19
CA PHE A 105 0.98 0.44 -14.07
C PHE A 105 0.73 -0.10 -15.48
N SER A 106 -0.24 0.47 -16.15
CA SER A 106 -0.55 0.11 -17.54
C SER A 106 -1.02 1.30 -18.32
N ASP A 107 -0.89 1.23 -19.64
CA ASP A 107 -1.49 2.17 -20.54
C ASP A 107 -2.26 1.46 -21.66
N SER A 108 -3.30 2.13 -22.16
CA SER A 108 -4.13 1.61 -23.25
C SER A 108 -4.61 2.74 -24.15
N PRO A 109 -4.82 2.45 -25.45
CA PRO A 109 -5.45 3.42 -26.34
C PRO A 109 -6.84 3.83 -25.84
N CYS A 110 -7.10 5.13 -25.78
CA CYS A 110 -8.38 5.68 -25.36
C CYS A 110 -8.76 6.89 -26.20
N LYS A 111 -9.60 6.67 -27.20
CA LYS A 111 -10.12 7.75 -28.08
C LYS A 111 -11.38 8.43 -27.56
N LYS A 112 -11.98 7.89 -26.49
CA LYS A 112 -13.22 8.40 -25.91
C LYS A 112 -12.92 9.26 -24.69
N VAL A 113 -13.85 10.16 -24.37
CA VAL A 113 -13.82 10.88 -23.10
C VAL A 113 -13.89 9.86 -21.95
N ARG A 114 -13.03 10.06 -20.99
CA ARG A 114 -12.96 9.23 -19.79
C ARG A 114 -14.31 9.23 -19.06
N GLN A 115 -14.81 8.06 -18.70
CA GLN A 115 -16.05 7.93 -17.93
C GLN A 115 -15.91 8.60 -16.54
N PRO A 116 -16.99 9.05 -15.89
CA PRO A 116 -16.95 9.63 -14.56
C PRO A 116 -16.31 8.71 -13.51
N LEU A 117 -15.67 9.31 -12.50
CA LEU A 117 -14.99 8.58 -11.40
C LEU A 117 -15.92 7.57 -10.72
N GLU A 118 -17.16 7.95 -10.43
CA GLU A 118 -18.14 7.06 -9.79
C GLU A 118 -18.46 5.82 -10.63
N GLN A 119 -18.53 5.99 -11.94
CA GLN A 119 -18.76 4.87 -12.84
C GLN A 119 -17.54 3.92 -12.89
N TRP A 120 -16.34 4.47 -12.88
CA TRP A 120 -15.12 3.67 -12.78
C TRP A 120 -15.06 2.88 -11.46
N ILE A 121 -15.35 3.53 -10.32
CA ILE A 121 -15.45 2.86 -9.02
C ILE A 121 -16.50 1.73 -9.05
N ALA A 122 -17.67 1.99 -9.64
CA ALA A 122 -18.73 0.99 -9.75
C ALA A 122 -18.28 -0.23 -10.60
N GLN A 123 -17.61 0.01 -11.74
CA GLN A 123 -17.06 -1.06 -12.57
C GLN A 123 -15.96 -1.86 -11.85
N THR A 124 -15.05 -1.19 -11.12
CA THR A 124 -14.03 -1.88 -10.31
C THR A 124 -14.69 -2.74 -9.24
N ARG A 125 -15.75 -2.24 -8.59
CA ARG A 125 -16.51 -3.00 -7.61
C ARG A 125 -17.15 -4.25 -8.20
N GLU A 126 -17.73 -4.16 -9.38
CA GLU A 126 -18.32 -5.33 -10.05
C GLU A 126 -17.24 -6.34 -10.45
N ALA A 127 -16.11 -5.88 -10.99
CA ALA A 127 -14.99 -6.75 -11.36
C ALA A 127 -14.42 -7.54 -10.15
N VAL A 128 -14.28 -6.90 -8.99
CA VAL A 128 -13.78 -7.62 -7.80
C VAL A 128 -14.81 -8.59 -7.21
N LYS A 129 -16.12 -8.39 -7.45
CA LYS A 129 -17.17 -9.34 -7.04
C LYS A 129 -17.10 -10.68 -7.78
N GLU A 130 -16.60 -10.70 -9.01
CA GLU A 130 -16.40 -11.95 -9.77
C GLU A 130 -15.43 -12.90 -9.04
N PHE A 131 -14.53 -12.34 -8.20
CA PHE A 131 -13.63 -13.10 -7.34
C PHE A 131 -14.18 -13.33 -5.92
N HIS A 132 -15.48 -13.07 -5.68
CA HIS A 132 -16.13 -13.11 -4.37
C HIS A 132 -15.57 -12.11 -3.35
N TRP A 133 -14.94 -11.03 -3.80
CA TRP A 133 -14.39 -9.99 -2.95
C TRP A 133 -15.35 -8.80 -2.85
N HIS A 134 -15.32 -8.14 -1.68
CA HIS A 134 -16.11 -6.96 -1.43
C HIS A 134 -15.20 -5.74 -1.27
N MET A 135 -15.43 -4.74 -2.11
CA MET A 135 -14.71 -3.48 -2.08
C MET A 135 -15.57 -2.39 -1.45
N LYS A 136 -15.02 -1.70 -0.45
CA LYS A 136 -15.61 -0.48 0.13
C LYS A 136 -14.69 0.69 -0.16
N PRO A 137 -15.04 1.62 -1.06
CA PRO A 137 -14.27 2.83 -1.30
C PRO A 137 -14.21 3.68 -0.03
N GLU A 138 -13.04 4.25 0.27
CA GLU A 138 -12.83 5.07 1.45
C GLU A 138 -12.51 6.51 1.11
N ARG A 139 -11.56 6.74 0.23
CA ARG A 139 -11.21 8.06 -0.29
C ARG A 139 -11.38 8.08 -1.79
N LYS A 140 -11.77 9.21 -2.32
CA LYS A 140 -11.86 9.48 -3.75
C LYS A 140 -11.56 10.95 -4.01
N LYS A 141 -10.78 11.23 -5.04
CA LYS A 141 -10.39 12.58 -5.41
C LYS A 141 -10.14 12.70 -6.90
N SER A 142 -10.53 13.85 -7.45
CA SER A 142 -10.13 14.30 -8.78
C SER A 142 -9.18 15.49 -8.63
N MET A 143 -8.03 15.43 -9.29
CA MET A 143 -6.97 16.43 -9.27
C MET A 143 -6.63 16.76 -10.72
N GLY A 144 -7.26 17.83 -11.26
CA GLY A 144 -7.06 18.14 -12.67
C GLY A 144 -7.42 16.95 -13.58
N ASN A 145 -6.41 16.37 -14.23
CA ASN A 145 -6.55 15.22 -15.12
C ASN A 145 -6.44 13.86 -14.41
N MET A 146 -5.84 13.85 -13.22
CA MET A 146 -5.70 12.65 -12.38
C MET A 146 -6.95 12.40 -11.53
N GLU A 147 -7.37 11.16 -11.46
CA GLU A 147 -8.39 10.68 -10.53
C GLU A 147 -7.87 9.49 -9.76
N TYR A 148 -8.13 9.44 -8.46
CA TYR A 148 -7.82 8.26 -7.67
C TYR A 148 -8.92 7.94 -6.66
N PHE A 149 -8.93 6.71 -6.21
CA PHE A 149 -9.68 6.25 -5.05
C PHE A 149 -8.90 5.16 -4.30
N SER A 150 -9.18 5.04 -3.02
CA SER A 150 -8.63 3.99 -2.18
C SER A 150 -9.72 3.12 -1.58
N PHE A 151 -9.38 1.88 -1.26
CA PHE A 151 -10.28 0.91 -0.66
C PHE A 151 -9.54 -0.21 0.05
N VAL A 152 -10.21 -0.85 1.00
CA VAL A 152 -9.74 -2.08 1.65
C VAL A 152 -10.44 -3.28 1.02
N MET A 153 -9.67 -4.33 0.78
CA MET A 153 -10.14 -5.59 0.23
C MET A 153 -9.60 -6.77 1.05
N PRO A 154 -10.47 -7.70 1.48
CA PRO A 154 -10.04 -8.93 2.11
C PRO A 154 -9.37 -9.87 1.09
N THR A 155 -8.34 -10.58 1.52
CA THR A 155 -7.66 -11.65 0.77
C THR A 155 -7.51 -12.88 1.64
N ALA A 156 -7.01 -13.98 1.10
CA ALA A 156 -6.75 -15.18 1.87
C ALA A 156 -5.68 -14.98 2.97
N GLU A 157 -4.76 -14.02 2.77
CA GLU A 157 -3.64 -13.73 3.69
C GLU A 157 -3.90 -12.54 4.62
N GLY A 158 -5.09 -11.94 4.59
CA GLY A 158 -5.43 -10.76 5.38
C GLY A 158 -6.14 -9.70 4.55
N LYS A 159 -6.00 -8.44 4.93
CA LYS A 159 -6.61 -7.33 4.19
C LYS A 159 -5.54 -6.49 3.52
N LEU A 160 -5.81 -6.05 2.31
CA LEU A 160 -4.98 -5.13 1.54
C LEU A 160 -5.64 -3.75 1.47
N TYR A 161 -4.84 -2.73 1.73
CA TYR A 161 -5.18 -1.35 1.39
C TYR A 161 -4.72 -1.08 -0.04
N ASN A 162 -5.64 -0.65 -0.89
CA ASN A 162 -5.41 -0.43 -2.31
C ASN A 162 -5.61 1.05 -2.63
N VAL A 163 -4.75 1.57 -3.51
CA VAL A 163 -4.83 2.90 -4.12
C VAL A 163 -4.84 2.71 -5.63
N MET A 164 -5.93 3.05 -6.27
CA MET A 164 -6.05 3.04 -7.73
C MET A 164 -6.14 4.46 -8.27
N PHE A 165 -5.39 4.74 -9.33
CA PHE A 165 -5.45 6.02 -10.01
C PHE A 165 -5.52 5.84 -11.52
N ARG A 166 -5.98 6.87 -12.19
CA ARG A 166 -5.98 6.95 -13.65
C ARG A 166 -5.87 8.39 -14.13
N PHE A 167 -5.28 8.58 -15.30
CA PHE A 167 -5.31 9.86 -16.03
C PHE A 167 -5.26 9.59 -17.53
N GLN A 168 -5.70 10.56 -18.32
CA GLN A 168 -5.65 10.50 -19.77
C GLN A 168 -4.67 11.55 -20.31
N LYS A 169 -3.75 11.12 -21.19
CA LYS A 169 -2.81 12.00 -21.88
C LYS A 169 -2.84 11.68 -23.36
N GLY A 170 -3.30 12.67 -24.16
CA GLY A 170 -3.58 12.44 -25.57
C GLY A 170 -4.65 11.33 -25.77
N GLU A 171 -4.35 10.38 -26.64
CA GLU A 171 -5.23 9.23 -26.92
C GLU A 171 -4.90 7.99 -26.09
N ARG A 172 -4.27 8.16 -24.91
CA ARG A 172 -3.93 7.05 -24.02
C ARG A 172 -4.49 7.27 -22.63
N LEU A 173 -5.01 6.19 -22.05
CA LEU A 173 -5.43 6.11 -20.66
C LEU A 173 -4.37 5.35 -19.88
N TYR A 174 -3.84 5.97 -18.83
CA TYR A 174 -2.91 5.38 -17.88
C TYR A 174 -3.67 4.97 -16.62
N VAL A 175 -3.41 3.78 -16.14
CA VAL A 175 -4.02 3.24 -14.92
C VAL A 175 -2.91 2.69 -14.04
N GLY A 176 -2.95 3.05 -12.76
CA GLY A 176 -2.08 2.47 -11.74
C GLY A 176 -2.90 1.87 -10.61
N ALA A 177 -2.40 0.77 -10.05
CA ALA A 177 -2.92 0.17 -8.85
C ALA A 177 -1.74 -0.16 -7.92
N MET A 178 -1.80 0.33 -6.69
CA MET A 178 -0.76 0.14 -5.67
C MET A 178 -1.42 -0.41 -4.41
N ASN A 179 -0.76 -1.33 -3.73
CA ASN A 179 -1.31 -1.88 -2.51
C ASN A 179 -0.25 -2.20 -1.47
N CYS A 180 -0.70 -2.28 -0.22
CA CYS A 180 0.06 -2.74 0.94
C CYS A 180 -0.88 -3.44 1.93
N PRO A 181 -0.37 -4.17 2.94
CA PRO A 181 -1.19 -4.67 4.04
C PRO A 181 -1.97 -3.53 4.71
N GLU A 182 -3.24 -3.80 5.12
CA GLU A 182 -4.08 -2.79 5.77
C GLU A 182 -3.45 -2.26 7.06
N GLU A 183 -2.72 -3.09 7.79
CA GLU A 183 -2.00 -2.71 9.01
C GLU A 183 -0.92 -1.64 8.77
N GLU A 184 -0.38 -1.57 7.55
CA GLU A 184 0.59 -0.55 7.11
C GLU A 184 -0.08 0.70 6.53
N ARG A 185 -1.40 0.79 6.55
CA ARG A 185 -2.17 1.87 5.91
C ARG A 185 -1.76 3.27 6.36
N LYS A 186 -1.50 3.46 7.67
CA LYS A 186 -1.15 4.78 8.24
C LYS A 186 0.21 5.30 7.80
N GLY A 187 1.11 4.41 7.41
CA GLY A 187 2.43 4.74 6.90
C GLY A 187 2.53 4.48 5.39
N MET A 188 2.73 3.23 5.01
CA MET A 188 2.89 2.83 3.61
C MET A 188 1.67 3.19 2.76
N GLY A 189 0.45 2.93 3.23
CA GLY A 189 -0.76 3.27 2.48
C GLY A 189 -0.87 4.77 2.19
N LEU A 190 -0.55 5.62 3.17
CA LEU A 190 -0.53 7.07 2.98
C LEU A 190 0.61 7.51 2.05
N LEU A 191 1.76 6.81 2.07
CA LEU A 191 2.85 7.05 1.12
C LEU A 191 2.42 6.73 -0.31
N LEU A 192 1.69 5.61 -0.53
CA LEU A 192 1.15 5.27 -1.84
C LEU A 192 0.18 6.35 -2.35
N GLU A 193 -0.66 6.90 -1.47
CA GLU A 193 -1.51 8.05 -1.84
C GLU A 193 -0.65 9.28 -2.20
N ALA A 194 0.39 9.59 -1.41
CA ALA A 194 1.30 10.71 -1.69
C ALA A 194 2.01 10.55 -3.05
N MET A 195 2.39 9.31 -3.41
CA MET A 195 2.96 9.02 -4.73
C MET A 195 2.01 9.39 -5.87
N VAL A 196 0.69 9.21 -5.72
CA VAL A 196 -0.28 9.60 -6.77
C VAL A 196 -0.19 11.10 -7.06
N TYR A 197 -0.05 11.95 -6.04
CA TYR A 197 0.11 13.40 -6.23
C TYR A 197 1.39 13.75 -6.97
N VAL A 198 2.49 13.10 -6.62
CA VAL A 198 3.78 13.34 -7.31
C VAL A 198 3.75 12.79 -8.74
N ILE A 199 3.07 11.65 -8.97
CA ILE A 199 2.84 11.12 -10.33
C ILE A 199 2.03 12.11 -11.18
N ASP A 200 0.99 12.74 -10.61
CA ASP A 200 0.23 13.78 -11.31
C ASP A 200 1.13 14.93 -11.75
N GLU A 201 1.97 15.44 -10.86
CA GLU A 201 2.92 16.53 -11.14
C GLU A 201 3.96 16.17 -12.22
N MET A 202 4.40 14.90 -12.26
CA MET A 202 5.40 14.43 -13.22
C MET A 202 4.83 14.21 -14.62
N ASN A 203 3.51 14.03 -14.77
CA ASN A 203 2.89 13.57 -16.03
C ASN A 203 1.84 14.55 -16.60
N CYS A 204 1.33 15.47 -15.81
CA CYS A 204 0.34 16.50 -16.17
C CYS A 204 0.92 17.90 -16.05
#